data_d6b9224e86f24e55b7998dda58e9b809
#
_entry.id   d6b9224e86f24e55b7998dda58e9b809
#
_cell.length_a   1.000
_cell.length_b   1.000
_cell.length_c   1.000
_cell.angle_alpha   90.00
_cell.angle_beta   90.00
_cell.angle_gamma   90.00
#
_symmetry.space_group_name_H-M   'P 1'
#
loop_
_entity.id
_entity.type
_entity.pdbx_description
1 polymer ?
#
loop_
_entity_poly.entity_id
_entity_poly.type
_entity_poly.pdbx_seq_one_letter_code
_entity_poly.pdbx_strand_id
1 'polypeptide(L)'
;MGLFSKEPKANPAVETEGLRIEYDSANDCWQFSHHGADFIVYGTTVVVPSQERLSSILADIEKLRPEMTRRLVEGWKDSKDVKASDGEICFVNLTDFHSEGNFVVTWSGGQSWGDMGIDFTIANHEITDESWGD
;
A
#
# COMPACT_ATOMS: atom_id res chain seq x y z
N MET A 1 -27.72 17.25 -21.19
CA MET A 1 -27.45 17.35 -20.60
C MET A 1 -27.13 17.03 -20.09
N GLY A 2 -26.78 16.96 -20.03
CA GLY A 2 -26.28 16.88 -19.42
C GLY A 2 -26.10 16.55 -18.70
N LEU A 3 -26.32 16.21 -18.45
CA LEU A 3 -26.00 15.96 -17.57
C LEU A 3 -25.26 15.33 -17.40
N PHE A 4 -24.98 14.98 -17.87
CA PHE A 4 -24.23 14.55 -17.77
C PHE A 4 -23.30 14.65 -17.75
N SER A 5 -23.15 14.70 -18.33
CA SER A 5 -22.10 15.11 -18.30
C SER A 5 -21.69 15.64 -17.19
N LYS A 6 -22.07 15.49 -16.65
CA LYS A 6 -21.73 15.81 -15.66
C LYS A 6 -21.41 14.88 -14.82
N GLU A 7 -21.10 13.99 -15.33
CA GLU A 7 -20.59 13.17 -14.56
C GLU A 7 -19.53 13.74 -13.86
N PRO A 8 -19.31 13.35 -12.68
CA PRO A 8 -18.32 13.93 -11.93
C PRO A 8 -17.13 13.75 -12.70
N LYS A 9 -16.51 14.80 -13.01
CA LYS A 9 -15.41 14.71 -13.65
C LYS A 9 -14.52 14.03 -12.84
N ALA A 10 -13.86 13.09 -13.32
CA ALA A 10 -12.76 12.46 -12.67
C ALA A 10 -11.79 13.54 -12.36
N ASN A 11 -11.17 13.50 -11.23
CA ASN A 11 -10.11 14.44 -10.92
C ASN A 11 -8.98 14.24 -11.91
N PRO A 12 -8.41 15.31 -12.42
CA PRO A 12 -7.32 15.15 -13.38
C PRO A 12 -6.11 14.50 -12.73
N ALA A 13 -5.38 13.74 -13.50
CA ALA A 13 -4.13 13.18 -13.02
C ALA A 13 -3.17 14.29 -12.65
N VAL A 14 -2.35 14.04 -11.63
CA VAL A 14 -1.36 15.00 -11.17
C VAL A 14 0.01 14.43 -11.49
N GLU A 15 0.88 15.25 -12.07
CA GLU A 15 2.25 14.82 -12.30
C GLU A 15 3.19 15.60 -11.41
N THR A 16 3.87 14.90 -10.55
CA THR A 16 4.79 15.52 -9.61
C THR A 16 5.84 14.49 -9.24
N GLU A 17 7.03 14.94 -8.90
CA GLU A 17 8.15 14.07 -8.52
C GLU A 17 8.43 12.99 -9.56
N GLY A 18 8.12 13.27 -10.82
CA GLY A 18 8.34 12.31 -11.88
C GLY A 18 7.31 11.18 -11.92
N LEU A 19 6.24 11.30 -11.18
CA LEU A 19 5.21 10.28 -11.08
C LEU A 19 3.90 10.78 -11.65
N ARG A 20 3.11 9.87 -12.19
CA ARG A 20 1.77 10.19 -12.63
C ARG A 20 0.80 9.63 -11.60
N ILE A 21 0.06 10.50 -10.94
CA ILE A 21 -0.82 10.13 -9.85
C ILE A 21 -2.24 10.28 -10.32
N GLU A 22 -3.00 9.21 -10.24
CA GLU A 22 -4.37 9.17 -10.74
C GLU A 22 -5.36 8.96 -9.60
N TYR A 23 -6.54 9.53 -9.76
CA TYR A 23 -7.58 9.39 -8.76
C TYR A 23 -8.46 8.21 -9.12
N ASP A 24 -8.66 7.31 -8.15
CA ASP A 24 -9.54 6.16 -8.30
C ASP A 24 -10.85 6.50 -7.61
N SER A 25 -11.88 6.84 -8.37
CA SER A 25 -13.14 7.25 -7.80
C SER A 25 -13.89 6.11 -7.12
N ALA A 26 -13.62 4.88 -7.52
CA ALA A 26 -14.28 3.73 -6.90
C ALA A 26 -13.83 3.54 -5.47
N ASN A 27 -12.58 3.81 -5.18
CA ASN A 27 -12.01 3.63 -3.84
C ASN A 27 -11.72 4.96 -3.15
N ASP A 28 -11.98 6.07 -3.83
CA ASP A 28 -11.79 7.41 -3.27
C ASP A 28 -10.37 7.62 -2.79
N CYS A 29 -9.42 7.29 -3.62
CA CYS A 29 -8.00 7.46 -3.29
C CYS A 29 -7.20 7.84 -4.52
N TRP A 30 -6.03 8.41 -4.27
CA TRP A 30 -5.05 8.68 -5.32
C TRP A 30 -4.12 7.48 -5.37
N GLN A 31 -3.68 7.11 -6.57
CA GLN A 31 -2.80 5.96 -6.71
C GLN A 31 -1.71 6.22 -7.73
N PHE A 32 -0.59 5.59 -7.52
CA PHE A 32 0.55 5.69 -8.43
C PHE A 32 1.46 4.48 -8.19
N SER A 33 2.38 4.25 -9.10
CA SER A 33 3.31 3.12 -9.01
C SER A 33 4.73 3.63 -9.01
N HIS A 34 5.62 2.91 -8.33
CA HIS A 34 7.03 3.22 -8.31
C HIS A 34 7.77 1.88 -8.14
N HIS A 35 8.65 1.58 -9.08
CA HIS A 35 9.44 0.34 -9.07
C HIS A 35 8.56 -0.90 -8.90
N GLY A 36 7.43 -0.92 -9.58
CA GLY A 36 6.55 -2.09 -9.57
C GLY A 36 5.63 -2.21 -8.37
N ALA A 37 5.72 -1.29 -7.41
CA ALA A 37 4.84 -1.30 -6.24
C ALA A 37 3.77 -0.25 -6.40
N ASP A 38 2.56 -0.56 -5.93
CA ASP A 38 1.44 0.38 -5.99
C ASP A 38 1.31 1.10 -4.67
N PHE A 39 1.12 2.41 -4.76
CA PHE A 39 0.97 3.29 -3.60
C PHE A 39 -0.37 3.98 -3.66
N ILE A 40 -1.01 4.18 -2.51
CA ILE A 40 -2.28 4.90 -2.44
C ILE A 40 -2.23 5.97 -1.36
N VAL A 41 -3.04 7.00 -1.56
CA VAL A 41 -3.21 8.08 -0.58
C VAL A 41 -4.70 8.42 -0.57
N TYR A 42 -5.33 8.32 0.59
CA TYR A 42 -6.73 8.73 0.72
C TYR A 42 -6.79 10.22 1.03
N GLY A 43 -7.87 10.85 0.68
CA GLY A 43 -8.09 12.25 1.00
C GLY A 43 -8.21 13.12 -0.23
N THR A 44 -8.46 14.40 -0.01
CA THR A 44 -8.68 15.34 -1.10
C THR A 44 -7.39 15.99 -1.59
N THR A 45 -6.34 15.93 -0.80
CA THR A 45 -5.05 16.54 -1.16
C THR A 45 -4.03 15.44 -1.26
N VAL A 46 -3.37 15.36 -2.39
CA VAL A 46 -2.34 14.35 -2.56
C VAL A 46 -0.98 14.97 -2.26
N VAL A 47 -0.26 14.35 -1.34
CA VAL A 47 1.11 14.72 -1.02
C VAL A 47 1.95 13.49 -1.23
N VAL A 48 2.89 13.57 -2.14
CA VAL A 48 3.68 12.41 -2.55
C VAL A 48 5.14 12.63 -2.19
N PRO A 49 5.78 11.65 -1.56
CA PRO A 49 7.20 11.75 -1.29
C PRO A 49 8.00 11.75 -2.58
N SER A 50 9.24 12.19 -2.50
CA SER A 50 10.13 12.12 -3.66
C SER A 50 10.38 10.66 -4.01
N GLN A 51 10.86 10.42 -5.22
CA GLN A 51 11.18 9.05 -5.64
C GLN A 51 12.24 8.44 -4.75
N GLU A 52 13.16 9.24 -4.26
CA GLU A 52 14.18 8.77 -3.35
C GLU A 52 13.57 8.27 -2.05
N ARG A 53 12.59 8.98 -1.52
CA ARG A 53 11.90 8.56 -0.31
C ARG A 53 11.06 7.30 -0.56
N LEU A 54 10.42 7.23 -1.71
CA LEU A 54 9.65 6.03 -2.07
C LEU A 54 10.56 4.81 -2.15
N SER A 55 11.75 4.97 -2.73
CA SER A 55 12.71 3.88 -2.79
C SER A 55 13.16 3.46 -1.39
N SER A 56 13.30 4.43 -0.48
CA SER A 56 13.67 4.15 0.90
C SER A 56 12.57 3.36 1.60
N ILE A 57 11.30 3.72 1.34
CA ILE A 57 10.17 2.98 1.89
C ILE A 57 10.19 1.54 1.42
N LEU A 58 10.42 1.33 0.12
CA LEU A 58 10.48 -0.02 -0.43
C LEU A 58 11.65 -0.80 0.14
N ALA A 59 12.78 -0.15 0.40
CA ALA A 59 13.92 -0.80 1.01
C ALA A 59 13.60 -1.26 2.44
N ASP A 60 12.86 -0.44 3.19
CA ASP A 60 12.42 -0.82 4.52
C ASP A 60 11.51 -2.04 4.46
N ILE A 61 10.60 -2.08 3.50
CA ILE A 61 9.69 -3.20 3.33
C ILE A 61 10.47 -4.47 3.04
N GLU A 62 11.46 -4.40 2.15
CA GLU A 62 12.26 -5.58 1.85
C GLU A 62 13.05 -6.05 3.05
N LYS A 63 13.55 -5.12 3.86
CA LYS A 63 14.28 -5.47 5.05
C LYS A 63 13.38 -6.14 6.07
N LEU A 64 12.12 -5.75 6.13
CA LEU A 64 11.16 -6.29 7.09
C LEU A 64 10.40 -7.51 6.56
N ARG A 65 10.63 -7.87 5.29
CA ARG A 65 9.92 -9.00 4.69
C ARG A 65 10.02 -10.29 5.51
N PRO A 66 11.20 -10.68 6.02
CA PRO A 66 11.27 -11.90 6.82
C PRO A 66 10.41 -11.83 8.08
N GLU A 67 10.37 -10.66 8.72
CA GLU A 67 9.59 -10.49 9.94
C GLU A 67 8.09 -10.51 9.63
N MET A 68 7.68 -9.87 8.55
CA MET A 68 6.27 -9.88 8.15
C MET A 68 5.82 -11.30 7.82
N THR A 69 6.66 -12.04 7.09
CA THR A 69 6.38 -13.42 6.75
C THR A 69 6.30 -14.28 8.01
N ARG A 70 7.22 -14.08 8.95
CA ARG A 70 7.22 -14.84 10.19
C ARG A 70 5.93 -14.62 10.97
N ARG A 71 5.50 -13.37 11.10
CA ARG A 71 4.29 -13.04 11.84
C ARG A 71 3.06 -13.66 11.20
N LEU A 72 3.06 -13.67 9.89
CA LEU A 72 1.96 -14.22 9.15
C LEU A 72 1.87 -15.73 9.35
N VAL A 73 3.00 -16.42 9.19
CA VAL A 73 3.02 -17.87 9.33
C VAL A 73 2.62 -18.26 10.74
N GLU A 74 3.07 -17.51 11.76
CA GLU A 74 2.74 -17.83 13.12
C GLU A 74 1.29 -17.54 13.46
N GLY A 75 0.71 -16.54 12.84
CA GLY A 75 -0.66 -16.15 13.14
C GLY A 75 -1.72 -16.86 12.33
N TRP A 76 -1.34 -17.53 11.24
CA TRP A 76 -2.30 -18.18 10.35
C TRP A 76 -2.42 -19.66 10.70
N LYS A 77 -3.58 -20.09 11.10
CA LYS A 77 -3.75 -21.46 11.58
C LYS A 77 -3.49 -22.53 10.56
N ASP A 78 -3.73 -22.20 9.30
CA ASP A 78 -3.49 -23.13 8.21
C ASP A 78 -2.19 -22.84 7.50
N SER A 79 -1.24 -22.27 8.22
CA SER A 79 -0.03 -21.74 7.65
C SER A 79 0.94 -22.79 7.11
N LYS A 80 0.67 -24.06 7.33
CA LYS A 80 1.57 -25.09 6.82
C LYS A 80 1.79 -25.02 5.32
N ASP A 81 0.84 -24.44 4.63
CA ASP A 81 0.94 -24.33 3.18
C ASP A 81 1.50 -22.98 2.73
N VAL A 82 1.81 -22.09 3.68
CA VAL A 82 2.32 -20.77 3.36
C VAL A 82 3.83 -20.80 3.40
N LYS A 83 4.46 -20.33 2.34
CA LYS A 83 5.91 -20.30 2.26
C LYS A 83 6.38 -18.86 2.36
N ALA A 84 7.63 -18.69 2.79
CA ALA A 84 8.20 -17.36 2.93
C ALA A 84 8.16 -16.57 1.62
N SER A 85 8.22 -17.28 0.50
CA SER A 85 8.22 -16.62 -0.82
C SER A 85 6.83 -16.24 -1.30
N ASP A 86 5.79 -16.66 -0.57
CA ASP A 86 4.42 -16.42 -1.05
C ASP A 86 3.90 -15.02 -0.76
N GLY A 87 4.52 -14.32 0.19
CA GLY A 87 4.03 -12.99 0.56
C GLY A 87 4.40 -11.93 -0.46
N GLU A 88 3.47 -11.07 -0.76
CA GLU A 88 3.72 -9.99 -1.69
C GLU A 88 2.98 -8.74 -1.26
N ILE A 89 3.47 -7.59 -1.71
CA ILE A 89 2.85 -6.33 -1.42
C ILE A 89 1.65 -6.16 -2.34
N CYS A 90 0.48 -5.91 -1.75
CA CYS A 90 -0.68 -5.54 -2.55
C CYS A 90 -0.61 -4.05 -2.87
N PHE A 91 -0.39 -3.23 -1.84
CA PHE A 91 -0.18 -1.80 -2.02
C PHE A 91 0.36 -1.21 -0.72
N VAL A 92 0.89 0.00 -0.83
CA VAL A 92 1.43 0.74 0.31
C VAL A 92 0.58 2.00 0.48
N ASN A 93 0.01 2.17 1.66
CA ASN A 93 -0.85 3.30 1.96
C ASN A 93 -0.02 4.40 2.63
N LEU A 94 0.09 5.54 1.98
CA LEU A 94 0.90 6.67 2.44
C LEU A 94 0.06 7.79 3.04
N THR A 95 -1.21 7.52 3.35
CA THR A 95 -2.11 8.57 3.81
C THR A 95 -1.56 9.36 4.99
N ASP A 96 -0.95 8.68 5.96
CA ASP A 96 -0.43 9.35 7.15
C ASP A 96 1.06 9.61 7.08
N PHE A 97 1.71 9.32 5.97
CA PHE A 97 3.15 9.42 5.89
C PHE A 97 3.64 10.86 6.02
N HIS A 98 2.98 11.78 5.34
CA HIS A 98 3.40 13.17 5.34
C HIS A 98 3.27 13.78 6.74
N SER A 99 2.20 13.49 7.44
CA SER A 99 1.94 14.12 8.74
C SER A 99 2.57 13.38 9.91
N GLU A 100 2.66 12.06 9.83
CA GLU A 100 3.09 11.26 10.97
C GLU A 100 4.32 10.40 10.72
N GLY A 101 4.73 10.27 9.50
CA GLY A 101 5.93 9.50 9.17
C GLY A 101 5.74 8.00 9.10
N ASN A 102 4.50 7.53 9.19
CA ASN A 102 4.26 6.10 9.11
C ASN A 102 3.53 5.74 7.83
N PHE A 103 3.57 4.49 7.45
CA PHE A 103 2.83 4.00 6.30
C PHE A 103 2.36 2.58 6.59
N VAL A 104 1.37 2.13 5.83
CA VAL A 104 0.78 0.80 6.02
C VAL A 104 1.01 -0.03 4.77
N VAL A 105 1.58 -1.22 4.95
CA VAL A 105 1.80 -2.16 3.86
C VAL A 105 0.71 -3.21 3.94
N THR A 106 -0.09 -3.33 2.88
CA THR A 106 -1.04 -4.42 2.79
C THR A 106 -0.33 -5.60 2.14
N TRP A 107 -0.25 -6.70 2.88
CA TRP A 107 0.55 -7.86 2.53
C TRP A 107 -0.37 -9.06 2.33
N SER A 108 -0.14 -9.81 1.29
CA SER A 108 -0.95 -10.97 0.99
C SER A 108 -0.07 -12.14 0.61
N GLY A 109 -0.51 -13.34 0.85
CA GLY A 109 0.19 -14.54 0.45
C GLY A 109 -0.20 -15.04 -0.93
N GLY A 110 -0.81 -14.18 -1.71
CA GLY A 110 -1.22 -14.57 -3.05
C GLY A 110 -2.30 -15.63 -2.99
N GLN A 111 -2.23 -16.56 -3.89
CA GLN A 111 -3.28 -17.58 -3.99
C GLN A 111 -3.31 -18.51 -2.80
N SER A 112 -2.19 -18.64 -2.08
CA SER A 112 -2.12 -19.53 -0.93
C SER A 112 -3.05 -19.11 0.19
N TRP A 113 -3.41 -17.82 0.23
CA TRP A 113 -4.19 -17.27 1.33
C TRP A 113 -5.62 -16.91 0.94
N GLY A 114 -5.98 -17.09 -0.30
CA GLY A 114 -7.27 -16.63 -0.77
C GLY A 114 -7.37 -15.12 -0.66
N ASP A 115 -8.37 -14.64 0.02
CA ASP A 115 -8.58 -13.19 0.15
C ASP A 115 -7.96 -12.61 1.42
N MET A 116 -7.22 -13.42 2.17
CA MET A 116 -6.67 -12.94 3.43
C MET A 116 -5.49 -12.02 3.21
N GLY A 117 -5.40 -10.99 4.02
CA GLY A 117 -4.27 -10.09 4.00
C GLY A 117 -4.00 -9.54 5.38
N ILE A 118 -2.84 -8.96 5.55
CA ILE A 118 -2.45 -8.32 6.79
C ILE A 118 -1.97 -6.93 6.45
N ASP A 119 -2.42 -5.94 7.24
CA ASP A 119 -1.92 -4.59 7.14
C ASP A 119 -0.86 -4.41 8.23
N PHE A 120 0.37 -4.15 7.82
CA PHE A 120 1.45 -3.85 8.76
C PHE A 120 1.70 -2.35 8.75
N THR A 121 1.65 -1.73 9.92
CA THR A 121 2.01 -0.33 10.05
C THR A 121 3.51 -0.25 10.35
N ILE A 122 4.22 0.56 9.59
CA ILE A 122 5.66 0.71 9.73
C ILE A 122 5.99 2.16 10.05
N ALA A 123 6.77 2.36 11.10
CA ALA A 123 7.24 3.67 11.51
C ALA A 123 8.66 3.51 12.03
N ASN A 124 9.52 4.46 11.69
CA ASN A 124 10.91 4.46 12.14
C ASN A 124 11.61 3.13 11.80
N HIS A 125 11.35 2.63 10.61
CA HIS A 125 11.98 1.41 10.07
C HIS A 125 11.57 0.13 10.80
N GLU A 126 10.48 0.17 11.58
CA GLU A 126 10.04 -0.99 12.35
C GLU A 126 8.53 -1.21 12.18
N ILE A 127 8.10 -2.44 12.34
CA ILE A 127 6.69 -2.77 12.37
C ILE A 127 6.15 -2.37 13.73
N THR A 128 5.18 -1.46 13.76
CA THR A 128 4.62 -0.97 15.02
C THR A 128 3.22 -1.50 15.30
N ASP A 129 2.54 -2.04 14.29
CA ASP A 129 1.20 -2.56 14.49
C ASP A 129 0.85 -3.50 13.35
N GLU A 130 -0.13 -4.35 13.55
CA GLU A 130 -0.63 -5.21 12.49
C GLU A 130 -2.12 -5.40 12.66
N SER A 131 -2.81 -5.58 11.55
CA SER A 131 -4.26 -5.76 11.53
C SER A 131 -4.58 -6.82 10.48
N TRP A 132 -5.29 -7.86 10.89
CA TRP A 132 -5.67 -8.95 10.00
C TRP A 132 -7.03 -8.64 9.38
N GLY A 133 -7.17 -8.94 8.11
CA GLY A 133 -8.42 -8.71 7.43
C GLY A 133 -8.67 -9.76 6.36
N ASP A 134 -9.90 -9.81 5.91
CA ASP A 134 -10.30 -10.72 4.85
C ASP A 134 -10.14 -10.08 3.49
#